data_2c2da59df56a019dc72a509411279966
#
_entry.id   2c2da59df56a019dc72a509411279966
#
_cell.length_a   1.000
_cell.length_b   1.000
_cell.length_c   1.000
_cell.angle_alpha   90.00
_cell.angle_beta   90.00
_cell.angle_gamma   90.00
#
_symmetry.space_group_name_H-M   'P 1'
#
loop_
_entity.id
_entity.type
_entity.pdbx_description
1 polymer ?
#
loop_
_entity_poly.entity_id
_entity_poly.type
_entity_poly.pdbx_seq_one_letter_code
_entity_poly.pdbx_strand_id
1 'polypeptide(L)'
;WSTEDAAKFRFRQDPGSGNAMASVKINFPSPENVYMHDTPAKGIFGDDFRFVSSGCIRVQNVRDYIAWLLKETPGWDRAKIDQVIASGERINARISNPVPCYWVYITAWATPDGGVQFRDDIYNKDGLGPAPVAALQGEQDI
;
A
#
# COMPACT_ATOMS: atom_id res chain seq x y z
N TRP A 1 18.76 -0.54 26.17
CA TRP A 1 17.29 -0.53 26.05
C TRP A 1 16.82 -1.97 26.12
N SER A 2 15.91 -2.26 27.06
CA SER A 2 15.25 -3.57 27.18
C SER A 2 13.89 -3.54 26.48
N THR A 3 13.31 -4.73 26.23
CA THR A 3 11.92 -4.85 25.73
C THR A 3 10.90 -4.27 26.73
N GLU A 4 11.22 -4.28 28.03
CA GLU A 4 10.40 -3.65 29.09
C GLU A 4 10.40 -2.13 28.99
N ASP A 5 11.51 -1.51 28.56
CA ASP A 5 11.58 -0.06 28.35
C ASP A 5 10.73 0.34 27.13
N ALA A 6 10.67 -0.49 26.09
CA ALA A 6 9.86 -0.21 24.90
C ALA A 6 8.37 -0.06 25.25
N ALA A 7 7.85 -0.79 26.23
CA ALA A 7 6.47 -0.69 26.67
C ALA A 7 6.10 0.63 27.37
N LYS A 8 7.10 1.36 27.88
CA LYS A 8 6.93 2.64 28.58
C LYS A 8 6.81 3.84 27.65
N PHE A 9 7.18 3.69 26.38
CA PHE A 9 7.27 4.78 25.41
C PHE A 9 6.41 4.51 24.19
N ARG A 10 5.88 5.59 23.60
CA ARG A 10 5.27 5.53 22.26
C ARG A 10 6.30 6.07 21.26
N PHE A 11 6.71 5.20 20.36
CA PHE A 11 7.62 5.57 19.27
C PHE A 11 6.81 6.09 18.08
N ARG A 12 7.31 7.13 17.45
CA ARG A 12 6.77 7.68 16.22
C ARG A 12 7.91 8.03 15.29
N GLN A 13 7.75 7.68 14.04
CA GLN A 13 8.61 8.14 12.95
C GLN A 13 7.91 9.30 12.23
N ASP A 14 8.60 10.41 12.09
CA ASP A 14 8.05 11.56 11.37
C ASP A 14 8.00 11.31 9.86
N PRO A 15 7.11 12.02 9.10
CA PRO A 15 7.06 11.93 7.65
C PRO A 15 8.40 12.26 7.01
N GLY A 16 8.72 11.61 5.88
CA GLY A 16 9.94 11.89 5.14
C GLY A 16 10.53 10.68 4.45
N SER A 17 11.64 10.87 3.76
CA SER A 17 12.32 9.83 2.97
C SER A 17 12.84 8.66 3.81
N GLY A 18 13.13 8.88 5.09
CA GLY A 18 13.51 7.82 6.03
C GLY A 18 12.35 7.02 6.61
N ASN A 19 11.10 7.44 6.37
CA ASN A 19 9.92 6.72 6.84
C ASN A 19 9.50 5.66 5.83
N ALA A 20 9.27 4.42 6.28
CA ALA A 20 8.83 3.33 5.42
C ALA A 20 7.48 3.60 4.71
N MET A 21 6.65 4.49 5.27
CA MET A 21 5.40 4.97 4.67
C MET A 21 5.58 6.28 3.87
N ALA A 22 6.81 6.75 3.73
CA ALA A 22 7.19 8.00 3.05
C ALA A 22 6.29 9.18 3.42
N SER A 23 5.38 9.61 2.55
CA SER A 23 4.65 10.86 2.67
C SER A 23 3.16 10.73 3.01
N VAL A 24 2.55 9.55 2.81
CA VAL A 24 1.09 9.38 2.89
C VAL A 24 0.70 8.08 3.57
N LYS A 25 -0.27 8.17 4.46
CA LYS A 25 -1.00 7.03 5.03
C LYS A 25 -2.50 7.22 4.81
N ILE A 26 -3.16 6.21 4.28
CA ILE A 26 -4.60 6.19 4.03
C ILE A 26 -5.21 5.12 4.94
N ASN A 27 -6.00 5.57 5.92
CA ASN A 27 -6.67 4.68 6.85
C ASN A 27 -8.07 4.33 6.34
N PHE A 28 -8.45 3.09 6.53
CA PHE A 28 -9.81 2.59 6.33
C PHE A 28 -10.12 1.56 7.44
N PRO A 29 -11.40 1.29 7.75
CA PRO A 29 -11.77 0.25 8.71
C PRO A 29 -11.23 -1.11 8.27
N SER A 30 -10.40 -1.73 9.11
CA SER A 30 -9.83 -3.05 8.87
C SER A 30 -9.67 -3.78 10.20
N PRO A 31 -10.24 -5.00 10.37
CA PRO A 31 -10.05 -5.81 11.56
C PRO A 31 -8.57 -6.15 11.82
N GLU A 32 -7.80 -6.28 10.74
CA GLU A 32 -6.39 -6.65 10.77
C GLU A 32 -5.45 -5.44 10.90
N ASN A 33 -5.98 -4.24 11.15
CA ASN A 33 -5.22 -2.99 11.18
C ASN A 33 -4.38 -2.72 9.92
N VAL A 34 -4.83 -3.22 8.78
CA VAL A 34 -4.21 -2.97 7.48
C VAL A 34 -4.60 -1.58 6.99
N TYR A 35 -3.69 -0.90 6.31
CA TYR A 35 -3.89 0.42 5.71
C TYR A 35 -3.13 0.53 4.38
N MET A 36 -3.46 1.54 3.59
CA MET A 36 -2.68 1.88 2.40
C MET A 36 -1.65 2.96 2.75
N HIS A 37 -0.49 2.94 2.07
CA HIS A 37 0.53 3.96 2.30
C HIS A 37 1.44 4.18 1.10
N ASP A 38 2.15 5.29 1.11
CA ASP A 38 3.27 5.55 0.22
C ASP A 38 4.48 4.68 0.58
N THR A 39 5.48 4.64 -0.28
CA THR A 39 6.75 3.96 -0.04
C THR A 39 7.91 4.72 -0.66
N PRO A 40 9.08 4.79 -0.02
CA PRO A 40 10.28 5.33 -0.63
C PRO A 40 10.85 4.36 -1.70
N ALA A 41 10.59 3.05 -1.58
CA ALA A 41 11.06 2.03 -2.50
C ALA A 41 10.15 1.94 -3.73
N LYS A 42 10.21 2.93 -4.62
CA LYS A 42 9.35 3.00 -5.81
C LYS A 42 9.63 1.91 -6.85
N GLY A 43 10.84 1.37 -6.88
CA GLY A 43 11.25 0.32 -7.84
C GLY A 43 10.42 -0.95 -7.75
N ILE A 44 9.89 -1.29 -6.57
CA ILE A 44 9.05 -2.48 -6.35
C ILE A 44 7.82 -2.57 -7.26
N PHE A 45 7.35 -1.43 -7.78
CA PHE A 45 6.20 -1.43 -8.69
C PHE A 45 6.52 -1.92 -10.11
N GLY A 46 7.80 -2.07 -10.43
CA GLY A 46 8.28 -2.71 -11.65
C GLY A 46 8.48 -4.22 -11.55
N ASP A 47 8.45 -4.78 -10.33
CA ASP A 47 8.69 -6.19 -10.10
C ASP A 47 7.46 -7.04 -10.45
N ASP A 48 7.69 -8.22 -11.01
CA ASP A 48 6.63 -9.19 -11.31
C ASP A 48 6.03 -9.79 -10.03
N PHE A 49 6.88 -10.02 -9.03
CA PHE A 49 6.48 -10.54 -7.72
C PHE A 49 6.68 -9.49 -6.63
N ARG A 50 5.67 -9.27 -5.78
CA ARG A 50 5.65 -8.17 -4.81
C ARG A 50 5.27 -8.63 -3.41
N PHE A 51 6.02 -9.59 -2.86
CA PHE A 51 5.80 -10.19 -1.54
C PHE A 51 6.57 -9.47 -0.40
N VAL A 52 6.73 -8.16 -0.51
CA VAL A 52 7.56 -7.35 0.39
C VAL A 52 6.77 -6.64 1.50
N SER A 53 5.53 -7.03 1.74
CA SER A 53 4.66 -6.41 2.75
C SER A 53 4.15 -7.45 3.74
N SER A 54 4.02 -7.06 5.01
CA SER A 54 3.39 -7.86 6.05
C SER A 54 1.86 -7.68 6.13
N GLY A 55 1.24 -7.12 5.10
CA GLY A 55 -0.21 -6.93 4.98
C GLY A 55 -0.64 -5.53 4.52
N CYS A 56 0.09 -4.47 4.88
CA CYS A 56 -0.23 -3.11 4.43
C CYS A 56 0.00 -2.93 2.93
N ILE A 57 -0.78 -2.08 2.29
CA ILE A 57 -0.82 -1.92 0.85
C ILE A 57 0.01 -0.70 0.44
N ARG A 58 1.04 -0.91 -0.38
CA ARG A 58 1.82 0.15 -1.00
C ARG A 58 1.10 0.66 -2.24
N VAL A 59 0.98 1.98 -2.36
CA VAL A 59 0.25 2.63 -3.46
C VAL A 59 1.22 3.32 -4.40
N GLN A 60 1.17 2.93 -5.68
CA GLN A 60 1.84 3.66 -6.75
C GLN A 60 1.09 4.96 -7.05
N ASN A 61 1.81 6.01 -7.45
CA ASN A 61 1.23 7.33 -7.77
C ASN A 61 0.28 7.84 -6.68
N VAL A 62 0.67 7.64 -5.42
CA VAL A 62 -0.18 7.91 -4.25
C VAL A 62 -0.73 9.33 -4.22
N ARG A 63 0.01 10.34 -4.73
CA ARG A 63 -0.45 11.74 -4.76
C ARG A 63 -1.65 11.93 -5.68
N ASP A 64 -1.68 11.25 -6.83
CA ASP A 64 -2.83 11.29 -7.74
C ASP A 64 -4.01 10.56 -7.14
N TYR A 65 -3.75 9.44 -6.47
CA TYR A 65 -4.77 8.67 -5.79
C TYR A 65 -5.44 9.46 -4.66
N ILE A 66 -4.66 10.12 -3.78
CA ILE A 66 -5.26 10.95 -2.72
C ILE A 66 -5.92 12.21 -3.26
N ALA A 67 -5.43 12.81 -4.36
CA ALA A 67 -6.12 13.91 -5.01
C ALA A 67 -7.49 13.49 -5.54
N TRP A 68 -7.60 12.29 -6.10
CA TRP A 68 -8.88 11.72 -6.50
C TRP A 68 -9.80 11.43 -5.31
N LEU A 69 -9.28 10.86 -4.22
CA LEU A 69 -10.07 10.61 -3.00
C LEU A 69 -10.59 11.88 -2.35
N LEU A 70 -9.80 12.97 -2.41
CA LEU A 70 -10.12 14.25 -1.77
C LEU A 70 -10.83 15.25 -2.71
N LYS A 71 -11.13 14.87 -3.96
CA LYS A 71 -11.66 15.77 -5.00
C LYS A 71 -12.92 16.55 -4.57
N GLU A 72 -13.73 15.96 -3.69
CA GLU A 72 -14.95 16.58 -3.16
C GLU A 72 -14.77 17.13 -1.74
N THR A 73 -13.53 17.12 -1.22
CA THR A 73 -13.21 17.65 0.10
C THR A 73 -12.78 19.11 -0.03
N PRO A 74 -13.54 20.07 0.52
CA PRO A 74 -13.21 21.49 0.37
C PRO A 74 -11.80 21.82 0.87
N GLY A 75 -11.06 22.61 0.10
CA GLY A 75 -9.71 23.07 0.44
C GLY A 75 -8.60 22.05 0.15
N TRP A 76 -8.94 20.91 -0.49
CA TRP A 76 -7.97 19.89 -0.90
C TRP A 76 -7.96 19.72 -2.41
N ASP A 77 -6.94 20.24 -3.03
CA ASP A 77 -6.58 20.00 -4.42
C ASP A 77 -5.16 19.43 -4.51
N ARG A 78 -4.68 19.14 -5.69
CA ARG A 78 -3.35 18.60 -5.90
C ARG A 78 -2.26 19.55 -5.39
N ALA A 79 -2.40 20.85 -5.58
CA ALA A 79 -1.43 21.83 -5.14
C ALA A 79 -1.35 21.87 -3.60
N LYS A 80 -2.49 21.83 -2.92
CA LYS A 80 -2.54 21.75 -1.46
C LYS A 80 -1.90 20.48 -0.92
N ILE A 81 -2.16 19.34 -1.56
CA ILE A 81 -1.52 18.06 -1.21
C ILE A 81 -0.01 18.15 -1.32
N ASP A 82 0.50 18.65 -2.45
CA ASP A 82 1.95 18.79 -2.67
C ASP A 82 2.58 19.77 -1.69
N GLN A 83 1.91 20.87 -1.34
CA GLN A 83 2.33 21.83 -0.33
C GLN A 83 2.47 21.16 1.06
N VAL A 84 1.47 20.40 1.48
CA VAL A 84 1.47 19.71 2.77
C VAL A 84 2.59 18.68 2.84
N ILE A 85 2.78 17.90 1.77
CA ILE A 85 3.87 16.91 1.72
C ILE A 85 5.23 17.61 1.77
N ALA A 86 5.40 18.74 1.09
CA ALA A 86 6.65 19.51 1.10
C ALA A 86 6.95 20.15 2.44
N SER A 87 5.93 20.53 3.24
CA SER A 87 6.12 21.11 4.56
C SER A 87 6.65 20.11 5.60
N GLY A 88 6.46 18.80 5.35
CA GLY A 88 6.78 17.75 6.32
C GLY A 88 5.82 17.70 7.51
N GLU A 89 4.80 18.54 7.54
CA GLU A 89 3.81 18.56 8.61
C GLU A 89 2.91 17.34 8.56
N ARG A 90 2.53 16.85 9.74
CA ARG A 90 1.52 15.80 9.86
C ARG A 90 0.13 16.41 9.87
N ILE A 91 -0.60 16.27 8.78
CA ILE A 91 -1.96 16.74 8.65
C ILE A 91 -2.89 15.55 8.40
N ASN A 92 -4.03 15.53 9.09
CA ASN A 92 -5.09 14.56 8.86
C ASN A 92 -6.17 15.20 7.98
N ALA A 93 -6.34 14.67 6.77
CA ALA A 93 -7.43 15.04 5.88
C ALA A 93 -8.55 14.00 5.99
N ARG A 94 -9.79 14.47 6.16
CA ARG A 94 -10.95 13.58 6.17
C ARG A 94 -11.58 13.59 4.78
N ILE A 95 -11.80 12.42 4.21
CA ILE A 95 -12.50 12.25 2.94
C ILE A 95 -13.98 12.59 3.15
N SER A 96 -14.51 13.57 2.41
CA SER A 96 -15.91 13.99 2.52
C SER A 96 -16.88 12.99 1.92
N ASN A 97 -16.47 12.33 0.82
CA ASN A 97 -17.26 11.30 0.15
C ASN A 97 -16.46 9.99 0.10
N PRO A 98 -16.61 9.11 1.12
CA PRO A 98 -15.88 7.85 1.17
C PRO A 98 -16.24 6.93 0.00
N VAL A 99 -15.24 6.22 -0.52
CA VAL A 99 -15.37 5.26 -1.60
C VAL A 99 -15.35 3.85 -1.03
N PRO A 100 -16.28 2.95 -1.42
CA PRO A 100 -16.21 1.54 -1.06
C PRO A 100 -14.92 0.90 -1.56
N CYS A 101 -14.29 0.10 -0.71
CA CYS A 101 -13.05 -0.61 -1.02
C CYS A 101 -13.26 -2.11 -0.77
N TYR A 102 -12.99 -2.91 -1.79
CA TYR A 102 -13.11 -4.37 -1.72
C TYR A 102 -11.75 -5.00 -2.02
N TRP A 103 -11.34 -5.93 -1.19
CA TRP A 103 -10.15 -6.73 -1.40
C TRP A 103 -10.55 -8.06 -2.00
N VAL A 104 -10.01 -8.34 -3.17
CA VAL A 104 -10.30 -9.56 -3.93
C VAL A 104 -8.99 -10.31 -4.22
N TYR A 105 -9.09 -11.62 -4.31
CA TYR A 105 -8.02 -12.49 -4.77
C TYR A 105 -8.38 -12.99 -6.16
N ILE A 106 -7.58 -12.66 -7.15
CA ILE A 106 -7.82 -12.99 -8.56
C ILE A 106 -6.52 -13.52 -9.15
N THR A 107 -6.55 -14.72 -9.70
CA THR A 107 -5.41 -15.40 -10.33
C THR A 107 -5.51 -15.46 -11.83
N ALA A 108 -6.70 -15.17 -12.41
CA ALA A 108 -6.92 -15.10 -13.85
C ALA A 108 -7.84 -13.93 -14.21
N TRP A 109 -7.49 -13.18 -15.26
CA TRP A 109 -8.34 -12.09 -15.74
C TRP A 109 -8.17 -11.86 -17.24
N ALA A 110 -9.22 -11.36 -17.87
CA ALA A 110 -9.21 -10.93 -19.27
C ALA A 110 -8.51 -9.56 -19.41
N THR A 111 -7.74 -9.38 -20.46
CA THR A 111 -7.14 -8.11 -20.85
C THR A 111 -7.99 -7.40 -21.92
N PRO A 112 -7.89 -6.05 -22.05
CA PRO A 112 -8.68 -5.29 -23.01
C PRO A 112 -8.49 -5.71 -24.48
N ASP A 113 -7.34 -6.28 -24.81
CA ASP A 113 -7.00 -6.82 -26.13
C ASP A 113 -7.56 -8.25 -26.40
N GLY A 114 -8.35 -8.77 -25.46
CA GLY A 114 -8.98 -10.10 -25.57
C GLY A 114 -8.10 -11.27 -25.13
N GLY A 115 -6.90 -10.99 -24.60
CA GLY A 115 -6.05 -12.00 -24.00
C GLY A 115 -6.53 -12.41 -22.60
N VAL A 116 -5.88 -13.42 -22.03
CA VAL A 116 -6.05 -13.84 -20.64
C VAL A 116 -4.69 -13.85 -19.95
N GLN A 117 -4.61 -13.27 -18.78
CA GLN A 117 -3.43 -13.34 -17.94
C GLN A 117 -3.69 -14.20 -16.72
N PHE A 118 -2.64 -14.87 -16.26
CA PHE A 118 -2.67 -15.76 -15.10
C PHE A 118 -1.60 -15.34 -14.08
N ARG A 119 -1.84 -15.67 -12.82
CA ARG A 119 -0.87 -15.62 -11.71
C ARG A 119 -0.96 -16.91 -10.93
N ASP A 120 0.14 -17.27 -10.30
CA ASP A 120 0.18 -18.45 -9.43
C ASP A 120 -0.80 -18.29 -8.26
N ASP A 121 -1.52 -19.37 -7.94
CA ASP A 121 -2.41 -19.43 -6.78
C ASP A 121 -1.59 -19.69 -5.51
N ILE A 122 -0.85 -18.68 -5.06
CA ILE A 122 0.06 -18.77 -3.91
C ILE A 122 -0.64 -19.06 -2.58
N TYR A 123 -1.94 -18.80 -2.49
CA TYR A 123 -2.75 -19.06 -1.29
C TYR A 123 -3.63 -20.30 -1.42
N ASN A 124 -3.51 -21.03 -2.53
CA ASN A 124 -4.27 -22.24 -2.83
C ASN A 124 -5.80 -22.04 -2.66
N LYS A 125 -6.32 -20.93 -3.21
CA LYS A 125 -7.73 -20.57 -3.12
C LYS A 125 -8.57 -20.95 -4.34
N ASP A 126 -7.91 -21.29 -5.45
CA ASP A 126 -8.61 -21.67 -6.70
C ASP A 126 -9.04 -23.15 -6.69
N GLY A 127 -8.61 -23.95 -5.71
CA GLY A 127 -8.96 -25.36 -5.60
C GLY A 127 -8.31 -26.28 -6.64
N LEU A 128 -7.30 -25.80 -7.36
CA LEU A 128 -6.61 -26.55 -8.42
C LEU A 128 -5.41 -27.37 -7.92
N GLY A 129 -5.19 -27.42 -6.61
CA GLY A 129 -4.05 -28.08 -5.96
C GLY A 129 -2.96 -27.11 -5.47
N PRO A 130 -1.93 -27.62 -4.80
CA PRO A 130 -0.88 -26.75 -4.27
C PRO A 130 -0.10 -26.10 -5.42
N ALA A 131 0.15 -24.79 -5.32
CA ALA A 131 1.05 -24.09 -6.22
C ALA A 131 2.44 -24.75 -6.17
N PRO A 132 3.16 -24.88 -7.30
CA PRO A 132 4.51 -25.39 -7.29
C PRO A 132 5.42 -24.48 -6.46
N VAL A 133 6.01 -25.02 -5.40
CA VAL A 133 6.85 -24.30 -4.41
C VAL A 133 8.11 -23.67 -5.06
N ALA A 134 8.47 -24.08 -6.27
CA ALA A 134 9.64 -23.58 -7.00
C ALA A 134 9.58 -22.07 -7.34
N ALA A 135 8.40 -21.45 -7.34
CA ALA A 135 8.25 -20.02 -7.66
C ALA A 135 8.55 -19.09 -6.46
N LEU A 136 8.67 -19.63 -5.25
CA LEU A 136 8.90 -18.82 -4.03
C LEU A 136 10.38 -18.69 -3.66
N GLN A 137 11.27 -19.37 -4.39
CA GLN A 137 12.73 -19.31 -4.18
C GLN A 137 13.44 -18.42 -5.22
N GLY A 138 12.81 -17.37 -5.67
CA GLY A 138 13.48 -16.29 -6.36
C GLY A 138 14.45 -15.60 -5.40
N GLU A 139 15.70 -15.84 -5.63
CA GLU A 139 16.94 -15.26 -5.10
C GLU A 139 16.75 -14.08 -4.12
N GLN A 140 16.92 -14.40 -2.84
CA GLN A 140 17.43 -13.45 -1.86
C GLN A 140 18.95 -13.40 -2.03
N ASP A 141 19.42 -12.67 -3.01
CA ASP A 141 20.79 -12.18 -3.04
C ASP A 141 20.79 -10.67 -2.87
N ILE A 142 21.07 -10.27 -1.63
CA ILE A 142 21.72 -9.08 -1.05
C ILE A 142 21.20 -7.72 -1.55
#